data_18ee78ecc9508999c8c3329432642ce1
#
_entry.id   18ee78ecc9508999c8c3329432642ce1
#
_cell.length_a   1.000
_cell.length_b   1.000
_cell.length_c   1.000
_cell.angle_alpha   90.00
_cell.angle_beta   90.00
_cell.angle_gamma   90.00
#
_symmetry.space_group_name_H-M   'P 1'
#
loop_
_entity.id
_entity.type
_entity.pdbx_description
1 polymer ?
#
loop_
_entity_poly.entity_id
_entity_poly.type
_entity_poly.pdbx_seq_one_letter_code
_entity_poly.pdbx_strand_id
1 'polypeptide(L)'
;IYGARGANGVMLVTTKDGEVNQRAKINVTVEASLQKPMKFVDYVDGGTWMEIYNEAATARDKATRYSQEDIDMTRSHQYPYRYPDIDWQDVMFKNQTWNERANINVSGGGSKITYYMSIQANHDTGMLNTPKTYSYDNNIDRWNYIFQNNLTYKLTSTTKVGLRMNAQIGKLKGPN
;
A
#
# COMPACT_ATOMS: atom_id res chain seq x y z
N ILE A 1 -27.42 -14.95 -21.79
CA ILE A 1 -27.72 -13.72 -21.03
C ILE A 1 -26.55 -12.76 -21.09
N TYR A 2 -25.30 -13.25 -21.15
CA TYR A 2 -24.10 -12.40 -21.08
C TYR A 2 -23.44 -12.14 -22.46
N GLY A 3 -24.03 -12.67 -23.55
CA GLY A 3 -23.58 -12.46 -24.92
C GLY A 3 -22.14 -12.88 -25.20
N ALA A 4 -21.58 -12.41 -26.31
CA ALA A 4 -20.20 -12.73 -26.71
C ALA A 4 -19.13 -12.30 -25.69
N ARG A 5 -19.41 -11.29 -24.86
CA ARG A 5 -18.49 -10.85 -23.78
C ARG A 5 -18.35 -11.87 -22.65
N GLY A 6 -19.24 -12.83 -22.52
CA GLY A 6 -19.17 -13.92 -21.54
C GLY A 6 -18.44 -15.17 -22.02
N ALA A 7 -17.88 -15.19 -23.24
CA ALA A 7 -17.22 -16.35 -23.82
C ALA A 7 -16.03 -16.85 -22.98
N ASN A 8 -15.34 -15.97 -22.25
CA ASN A 8 -14.19 -16.29 -21.38
C ASN A 8 -14.58 -16.45 -19.91
N GLY A 9 -15.88 -16.54 -19.60
CA GLY A 9 -16.40 -16.62 -18.23
C GLY A 9 -16.94 -15.28 -17.73
N VAL A 10 -17.77 -15.37 -16.70
CA VAL A 10 -18.40 -14.19 -16.05
C VAL A 10 -18.21 -14.32 -14.55
N MET A 11 -17.69 -13.28 -13.90
CA MET A 11 -17.68 -13.16 -12.46
C MET A 11 -18.89 -12.34 -12.01
N LEU A 12 -19.82 -13.00 -11.31
CA LEU A 12 -20.98 -12.33 -10.72
C LEU A 12 -20.68 -11.95 -9.27
N VAL A 13 -20.65 -10.66 -8.99
CA VAL A 13 -20.46 -10.14 -7.63
C VAL A 13 -21.81 -9.75 -7.05
N THR A 14 -22.23 -10.42 -5.98
CA THR A 14 -23.42 -10.06 -5.21
C THR A 14 -22.99 -9.40 -3.92
N THR A 15 -23.47 -8.19 -3.68
CA THR A 15 -23.20 -7.46 -2.44
C THR A 15 -24.06 -8.00 -1.31
N LYS A 16 -23.60 -7.82 -0.06
CA LYS A 16 -24.34 -8.24 1.14
C LYS A 16 -25.63 -7.44 1.25
N ASP A 17 -26.70 -8.12 1.54
CA ASP A 17 -28.02 -7.55 1.87
C ASP A 17 -28.41 -7.91 3.30
N GLY A 18 -29.38 -7.22 3.86
CA GLY A 18 -30.00 -7.61 5.15
C GLY A 18 -30.97 -8.78 4.98
N GLU A 19 -31.25 -9.46 6.07
CA GLU A 19 -32.19 -10.59 6.09
C GLU A 19 -33.53 -10.17 6.70
N VAL A 20 -34.62 -10.77 6.19
CA VAL A 20 -35.97 -10.53 6.70
C VAL A 20 -36.11 -11.04 8.13
N ASN A 21 -36.80 -10.27 9.01
CA ASN A 21 -37.02 -10.61 10.42
C ASN A 21 -35.75 -10.83 11.24
N GLN A 22 -34.64 -10.23 10.84
CA GLN A 22 -33.37 -10.28 11.55
C GLN A 22 -33.21 -9.04 12.44
N ARG A 23 -32.86 -9.24 13.72
CA ARG A 23 -32.45 -8.15 14.59
C ARG A 23 -31.21 -7.45 14.02
N ALA A 24 -31.08 -6.17 14.31
CA ALA A 24 -29.89 -5.41 13.91
C ALA A 24 -28.62 -6.08 14.44
N LYS A 25 -27.70 -6.42 13.52
CA LYS A 25 -26.38 -6.98 13.83
C LYS A 25 -25.34 -5.97 13.43
N ILE A 26 -24.54 -5.55 14.39
CA ILE A 26 -23.44 -4.62 14.20
C ILE A 26 -22.13 -5.41 14.26
N ASN A 27 -21.28 -5.25 13.26
CA ASN A 27 -19.94 -5.81 13.27
C ASN A 27 -18.95 -4.65 13.15
N VAL A 28 -17.91 -4.71 13.95
CA VAL A 28 -16.77 -3.78 13.92
C VAL A 28 -15.53 -4.61 13.71
N THR A 29 -14.75 -4.24 12.71
CA THR A 29 -13.46 -4.87 12.40
C THR A 29 -12.41 -3.79 12.34
N VAL A 30 -11.33 -3.98 13.08
CA VAL A 30 -10.14 -3.11 13.04
C VAL A 30 -8.94 -4.00 12.78
N GLU A 31 -8.17 -3.66 11.79
CA GLU A 31 -6.98 -4.38 11.38
C GLU A 31 -5.81 -3.40 11.32
N ALA A 32 -4.68 -3.83 11.86
CA ALA A 32 -3.39 -3.16 11.69
C ALA A 32 -2.40 -4.18 11.11
N SER A 33 -1.72 -3.82 10.06
CA SER A 33 -0.72 -4.67 9.41
C SER A 33 0.63 -3.98 9.35
N LEU A 34 1.65 -4.74 9.74
CA LEU A 34 3.04 -4.34 9.63
C LEU A 34 3.59 -4.84 8.30
N GLN A 35 4.06 -3.94 7.48
CA GLN A 35 4.71 -4.25 6.21
C GLN A 35 6.22 -4.07 6.33
N LYS A 36 6.97 -5.03 5.79
CA LYS A 36 8.42 -4.99 5.66
C LYS A 36 8.81 -5.34 4.24
N PRO A 37 9.89 -4.78 3.69
CA PRO A 37 10.45 -5.27 2.44
C PRO A 37 10.81 -6.75 2.58
N MET A 38 10.48 -7.56 1.61
CA MET A 38 10.83 -8.98 1.64
C MET A 38 12.34 -9.18 1.45
N LYS A 39 12.91 -8.45 0.50
CA LYS A 39 14.35 -8.47 0.19
C LYS A 39 14.70 -7.21 -0.59
N PHE A 40 15.75 -6.56 -0.19
CA PHE A 40 16.46 -5.60 -1.03
C PHE A 40 17.54 -6.31 -1.85
N VAL A 41 18.01 -5.68 -2.91
CA VAL A 41 19.17 -6.15 -3.66
C VAL A 41 20.41 -5.91 -2.79
N ASP A 42 21.19 -6.94 -2.59
CA ASP A 42 22.45 -6.81 -1.86
C ASP A 42 23.47 -6.15 -2.79
N TYR A 43 23.84 -4.91 -2.50
CA TYR A 43 24.92 -4.19 -3.18
C TYR A 43 26.22 -4.40 -2.42
N VAL A 44 27.32 -4.38 -3.16
CA VAL A 44 28.66 -4.35 -2.56
C VAL A 44 28.93 -2.97 -1.96
N ASP A 45 29.75 -2.92 -0.92
CA ASP A 45 30.25 -1.67 -0.33
C ASP A 45 31.10 -0.87 -1.34
N GLY A 46 31.28 0.42 -1.03
CA GLY A 46 32.01 1.33 -1.92
C GLY A 46 33.45 0.92 -2.17
N GLY A 47 34.15 0.39 -1.14
CA GLY A 47 35.51 -0.09 -1.28
C GLY A 47 35.62 -1.29 -2.23
N THR A 48 34.75 -2.27 -2.06
CA THR A 48 34.68 -3.45 -2.94
C THR A 48 34.31 -3.04 -4.38
N TRP A 49 33.37 -2.09 -4.54
CA TRP A 49 33.03 -1.57 -5.87
C TRP A 49 34.23 -0.91 -6.56
N MET A 50 35.03 -0.11 -5.82
CA MET A 50 36.24 0.52 -6.34
C MET A 50 37.28 -0.49 -6.78
N GLU A 51 37.46 -1.58 -6.01
CA GLU A 51 38.41 -2.67 -6.40
C GLU A 51 37.94 -3.37 -7.68
N ILE A 52 36.68 -3.77 -7.77
CA ILE A 52 36.12 -4.40 -8.97
C ILE A 52 36.22 -3.47 -10.18
N TYR A 53 36.00 -2.16 -9.99
CA TYR A 53 36.16 -1.19 -11.06
C TYR A 53 37.62 -1.13 -11.55
N ASN A 54 38.59 -1.07 -10.64
CA ASN A 54 40.00 -1.05 -10.97
C ASN A 54 40.45 -2.34 -11.66
N GLU A 55 39.98 -3.50 -11.20
CA GLU A 55 40.27 -4.80 -11.85
C GLU A 55 39.71 -4.82 -13.28
N ALA A 56 38.47 -4.39 -13.46
CA ALA A 56 37.87 -4.31 -14.79
C ALA A 56 38.54 -3.31 -15.72
N ALA A 57 39.12 -2.21 -15.20
CA ALA A 57 39.89 -1.25 -15.95
C ALA A 57 41.22 -1.87 -16.42
N THR A 58 41.97 -2.50 -15.51
CA THR A 58 43.21 -3.18 -15.77
C THR A 58 43.05 -4.31 -16.80
N ALA A 59 41.99 -5.11 -16.70
CA ALA A 59 41.68 -6.17 -17.66
C ALA A 59 41.40 -5.65 -19.08
N ARG A 60 41.20 -4.35 -19.25
CA ARG A 60 40.96 -3.68 -20.52
C ARG A 60 42.11 -2.74 -20.94
N ASP A 61 43.30 -2.95 -20.34
CA ASP A 61 44.49 -2.12 -20.53
C ASP A 61 44.26 -0.61 -20.28
N LYS A 62 43.34 -0.29 -19.30
CA LYS A 62 43.07 1.08 -18.89
C LYS A 62 43.71 1.37 -17.52
N ALA A 63 44.03 2.63 -17.29
CA ALA A 63 44.50 3.08 -15.98
C ALA A 63 43.45 2.86 -14.90
N THR A 64 43.86 2.50 -13.69
CA THR A 64 43.03 2.44 -12.51
C THR A 64 42.54 3.85 -12.13
N ARG A 65 41.32 3.94 -11.65
CA ARG A 65 40.70 5.21 -11.27
C ARG A 65 40.86 5.54 -9.78
N TYR A 66 40.86 4.52 -8.95
CA TYR A 66 40.88 4.66 -7.48
C TYR A 66 42.25 4.22 -6.96
N SER A 67 42.86 5.04 -6.10
CA SER A 67 44.08 4.66 -5.39
C SER A 67 43.77 3.67 -4.27
N GLN A 68 44.79 2.94 -3.78
CA GLN A 68 44.63 2.07 -2.62
C GLN A 68 44.23 2.88 -1.37
N GLU A 69 44.75 4.10 -1.24
CA GLU A 69 44.38 5.02 -0.14
C GLU A 69 42.88 5.35 -0.18
N ASP A 70 42.31 5.65 -1.37
CA ASP A 70 40.86 5.94 -1.49
C ASP A 70 40.03 4.74 -1.06
N ILE A 71 40.41 3.53 -1.44
CA ILE A 71 39.74 2.29 -1.08
C ILE A 71 39.78 2.06 0.43
N ASP A 72 40.97 2.15 1.03
CA ASP A 72 41.17 1.92 2.47
C ASP A 72 40.47 2.98 3.31
N MET A 73 40.51 4.24 2.90
CA MET A 73 39.79 5.33 3.57
C MET A 73 38.28 5.19 3.49
N THR A 74 37.74 4.76 2.34
CA THR A 74 36.32 4.47 2.19
C THR A 74 35.88 3.34 3.13
N ARG A 75 36.63 2.26 3.20
CA ARG A 75 36.34 1.13 4.12
C ARG A 75 36.48 1.49 5.59
N SER A 76 37.39 2.41 5.93
CA SER A 76 37.61 2.82 7.32
C SER A 76 36.46 3.66 7.90
N HIS A 77 35.60 4.26 7.06
CA HIS A 77 34.53 5.20 7.43
C HIS A 77 34.99 6.39 8.31
N GLN A 78 36.30 6.67 8.40
CA GLN A 78 36.84 7.74 9.26
C GLN A 78 36.46 9.13 8.77
N TYR A 79 36.33 9.31 7.46
CA TYR A 79 36.02 10.60 6.83
C TYR A 79 34.83 10.49 5.90
N PRO A 80 33.61 10.30 6.41
CA PRO A 80 32.43 9.96 5.62
C PRO A 80 32.01 11.04 4.61
N TYR A 81 32.41 12.28 4.82
CA TYR A 81 32.12 13.38 3.86
C TYR A 81 33.13 13.42 2.70
N ARG A 82 34.34 12.91 2.90
CA ARG A 82 35.41 12.90 1.88
C ARG A 82 35.44 11.58 1.11
N TYR A 83 35.21 10.47 1.82
CA TYR A 83 35.20 9.10 1.31
C TYR A 83 33.86 8.44 1.67
N PRO A 84 32.77 8.84 1.00
CA PRO A 84 31.44 8.36 1.35
C PRO A 84 31.25 6.89 0.95
N ASP A 85 30.71 6.12 1.86
CA ASP A 85 30.21 4.77 1.62
C ASP A 85 28.79 4.71 2.17
N ILE A 86 27.82 5.02 1.33
CA ILE A 86 26.43 5.23 1.74
C ILE A 86 25.59 4.10 1.17
N ASP A 87 24.96 3.34 2.06
CA ASP A 87 23.86 2.46 1.66
C ASP A 87 22.61 3.30 1.40
N TRP A 88 22.33 3.56 0.14
CA TRP A 88 21.17 4.33 -0.28
C TRP A 88 19.85 3.64 0.02
N GLN A 89 19.84 2.33 0.18
CA GLN A 89 18.61 1.61 0.55
C GLN A 89 18.22 1.94 1.99
N ASP A 90 19.17 1.90 2.90
CA ASP A 90 18.95 2.26 4.31
C ASP A 90 18.58 3.74 4.48
N VAL A 91 19.16 4.61 3.65
CA VAL A 91 18.84 6.04 3.68
C VAL A 91 17.45 6.32 3.14
N MET A 92 17.06 5.66 2.04
CA MET A 92 15.83 5.99 1.30
C MET A 92 14.60 5.25 1.78
N PHE A 93 14.75 4.08 2.39
CA PHE A 93 13.62 3.24 2.76
C PHE A 93 13.54 3.01 4.27
N LYS A 94 12.31 2.92 4.76
CA LYS A 94 12.02 2.48 6.12
C LYS A 94 12.12 0.97 6.21
N ASN A 95 12.58 0.45 7.34
CA ASN A 95 12.60 -0.97 7.61
C ASN A 95 11.20 -1.58 7.74
N GLN A 96 10.22 -0.76 8.08
CA GLN A 96 8.82 -1.17 8.24
C GLN A 96 7.87 0.01 8.14
N THR A 97 6.63 -0.28 7.78
CA THR A 97 5.52 0.67 7.80
C THR A 97 4.23 0.00 8.28
N TRP A 98 3.26 0.81 8.70
CA TRP A 98 1.96 0.35 9.16
C TRP A 98 0.87 0.72 8.17
N ASN A 99 -0.07 -0.22 7.97
CA ASN A 99 -1.32 0.02 7.28
C ASN A 99 -2.46 -0.34 8.20
N GLU A 100 -3.51 0.45 8.16
CA GLU A 100 -4.63 0.37 9.07
C GLU A 100 -5.94 0.26 8.28
N ARG A 101 -6.86 -0.56 8.77
CA ARG A 101 -8.20 -0.70 8.22
C ARG A 101 -9.21 -0.72 9.35
N ALA A 102 -10.27 0.02 9.19
CA ALA A 102 -11.41 -0.02 10.06
C ALA A 102 -12.69 -0.20 9.23
N ASN A 103 -13.54 -1.13 9.62
CA ASN A 103 -14.83 -1.35 8.99
C ASN A 103 -15.90 -1.47 10.08
N ILE A 104 -16.98 -0.75 9.89
CA ILE A 104 -18.19 -0.88 10.68
C ILE A 104 -19.33 -1.21 9.73
N ASN A 105 -20.05 -2.28 9.99
CA ASN A 105 -21.22 -2.59 9.21
C ASN A 105 -22.39 -2.96 10.10
N VAL A 106 -23.57 -2.64 9.63
CA VAL A 106 -24.84 -2.97 10.27
C VAL A 106 -25.75 -3.64 9.25
N SER A 107 -26.38 -4.74 9.64
CA SER A 107 -27.36 -5.44 8.84
C SER A 107 -28.57 -5.82 9.70
N GLY A 108 -29.70 -5.91 9.05
CA GLY A 108 -30.93 -6.32 9.73
C GLY A 108 -32.15 -6.22 8.84
N GLY A 109 -33.32 -6.48 9.41
CA GLY A 109 -34.55 -6.31 8.70
C GLY A 109 -35.77 -6.74 9.49
N GLY A 110 -36.87 -6.14 9.15
CA GLY A 110 -38.23 -6.52 9.60
C GLY A 110 -38.95 -7.33 8.51
N SER A 111 -40.27 -7.41 8.64
CA SER A 111 -41.13 -8.12 7.67
C SER A 111 -41.15 -7.42 6.26
N LYS A 112 -40.98 -6.10 6.25
CA LYS A 112 -41.09 -5.30 5.02
C LYS A 112 -39.82 -4.62 4.59
N ILE A 113 -38.83 -4.51 5.44
CA ILE A 113 -37.57 -3.77 5.17
C ILE A 113 -36.37 -4.64 5.50
N THR A 114 -35.38 -4.64 4.61
CA THR A 114 -34.05 -5.21 4.89
C THR A 114 -32.99 -4.18 4.56
N TYR A 115 -31.94 -4.15 5.34
CA TYR A 115 -30.87 -3.17 5.18
C TYR A 115 -29.49 -3.77 5.47
N TYR A 116 -28.52 -3.29 4.72
CA TYR A 116 -27.11 -3.46 4.99
C TYR A 116 -26.41 -2.12 4.74
N MET A 117 -25.67 -1.66 5.72
CA MET A 117 -24.85 -0.45 5.63
C MET A 117 -23.44 -0.78 6.07
N SER A 118 -22.44 -0.23 5.38
CA SER A 118 -21.04 -0.39 5.76
C SER A 118 -20.27 0.90 5.51
N ILE A 119 -19.39 1.22 6.45
CA ILE A 119 -18.41 2.29 6.32
C ILE A 119 -17.04 1.67 6.56
N GLN A 120 -16.11 1.90 5.64
CA GLN A 120 -14.75 1.42 5.74
C GLN A 120 -13.78 2.58 5.54
N ALA A 121 -12.74 2.62 6.34
CA ALA A 121 -11.60 3.51 6.19
C ALA A 121 -10.33 2.67 6.09
N ASN A 122 -9.52 2.93 5.06
CA ASN A 122 -8.21 2.32 4.87
C ASN A 122 -7.16 3.43 4.86
N HIS A 123 -6.08 3.22 5.59
CA HIS A 123 -4.91 4.07 5.61
C HIS A 123 -3.69 3.26 5.21
N ASP A 124 -3.06 3.64 4.11
CA ASP A 124 -1.83 3.00 3.63
C ASP A 124 -0.70 4.03 3.65
N THR A 125 0.42 3.67 4.26
CA THR A 125 1.62 4.50 4.31
C THR A 125 2.75 3.91 3.47
N GLY A 126 3.54 4.80 2.84
CA GLY A 126 4.67 4.39 2.00
C GLY A 126 5.90 4.01 2.81
N MET A 127 6.82 3.35 2.12
CA MET A 127 8.08 2.86 2.68
C MET A 127 9.23 3.87 2.59
N LEU A 128 9.03 5.03 1.95
CA LEU A 128 10.10 6.01 1.82
C LEU A 128 10.45 6.65 3.17
N ASN A 129 11.74 6.78 3.43
CA ASN A 129 12.26 7.51 4.57
C ASN A 129 12.50 8.96 4.16
N THR A 130 11.44 9.76 4.24
CA THR A 130 11.50 11.18 3.84
C THR A 130 11.90 12.03 5.02
N PRO A 131 13.05 12.75 4.96
CA PRO A 131 13.42 13.67 6.03
C PRO A 131 12.41 14.82 6.11
N LYS A 132 11.95 15.15 7.32
CA LYS A 132 11.05 16.28 7.58
C LYS A 132 11.75 17.64 7.49
N THR A 133 12.56 17.84 6.47
CA THR A 133 13.32 19.08 6.27
C THR A 133 12.48 20.17 5.62
N TYR A 134 11.40 19.76 4.93
CA TYR A 134 10.51 20.66 4.20
C TYR A 134 9.12 20.70 4.86
N SER A 135 8.33 21.70 4.51
CA SER A 135 6.94 21.85 4.97
C SER A 135 5.98 20.77 4.41
N TYR A 136 6.45 19.91 3.54
CA TYR A 136 5.69 18.81 2.92
C TYR A 136 6.40 17.47 3.13
N ASP A 137 5.62 16.41 3.21
CA ASP A 137 6.10 15.03 3.29
C ASP A 137 5.89 14.35 1.93
N ASN A 138 6.98 13.87 1.35
CA ASN A 138 6.97 13.15 0.06
C ASN A 138 6.67 11.66 0.19
N ASN A 139 6.43 11.17 1.39
CA ASN A 139 6.03 9.79 1.55
C ASN A 139 4.60 9.59 1.03
N ILE A 140 4.30 8.37 0.59
CA ILE A 140 2.94 8.00 0.22
C ILE A 140 2.09 7.93 1.49
N ASP A 141 0.99 8.68 1.48
CA ASP A 141 -0.05 8.67 2.50
C ASP A 141 -1.39 8.59 1.76
N ARG A 142 -2.03 7.43 1.80
CA ARG A 142 -3.26 7.15 1.08
C ARG A 142 -4.37 6.80 2.04
N TRP A 143 -5.42 7.61 2.02
CA TRP A 143 -6.68 7.35 2.67
C TRP A 143 -7.74 6.96 1.65
N ASN A 144 -8.48 5.89 1.94
CA ASN A 144 -9.59 5.45 1.11
C ASN A 144 -10.79 5.16 2.01
N TYR A 145 -11.87 5.92 1.79
CA TYR A 145 -13.13 5.77 2.49
C TYR A 145 -14.15 5.14 1.55
N ILE A 146 -14.80 4.09 2.01
CA ILE A 146 -15.81 3.37 1.25
C ILE A 146 -17.09 3.37 2.05
N PHE A 147 -18.15 3.82 1.43
CA PHE A 147 -19.51 3.78 1.96
C PHE A 147 -20.36 2.88 1.08
N GLN A 148 -21.09 1.96 1.70
CA GLN A 148 -22.05 1.10 1.02
C GLN A 148 -23.36 1.09 1.78
N ASN A 149 -24.46 1.20 1.03
CA ASN A 149 -25.81 1.07 1.58
C ASN A 149 -26.67 0.27 0.61
N ASN A 150 -27.28 -0.80 1.13
CA ASN A 150 -28.26 -1.63 0.45
C ASN A 150 -29.52 -1.64 1.29
N LEU A 151 -30.59 -1.07 0.76
CA LEU A 151 -31.89 -1.01 1.39
C LEU A 151 -32.91 -1.63 0.44
N THR A 152 -33.72 -2.54 0.94
CA THR A 152 -34.81 -3.12 0.17
C THR A 152 -36.11 -2.98 0.99
N TYR A 153 -37.12 -2.40 0.37
CA TYR A 153 -38.46 -2.26 0.96
C TYR A 153 -39.48 -3.04 0.13
N LYS A 154 -40.24 -3.90 0.80
CA LYS A 154 -41.31 -4.67 0.23
C LYS A 154 -42.61 -3.84 0.29
N LEU A 155 -42.96 -3.20 -0.82
CA LEU A 155 -44.11 -2.32 -0.91
C LEU A 155 -45.44 -3.13 -0.86
N THR A 156 -45.46 -4.22 -1.65
CA THR A 156 -46.61 -5.18 -1.66
C THR A 156 -46.08 -6.60 -1.60
N SER A 157 -46.94 -7.60 -1.67
CA SER A 157 -46.55 -9.02 -1.75
C SER A 157 -45.72 -9.32 -3.02
N THR A 158 -45.95 -8.57 -4.09
CA THR A 158 -45.33 -8.77 -5.41
C THR A 158 -44.32 -7.70 -5.78
N THR A 159 -44.29 -6.53 -5.11
CA THR A 159 -43.48 -5.39 -5.46
C THR A 159 -42.44 -5.07 -4.38
N LYS A 160 -41.17 -4.97 -4.79
CA LYS A 160 -40.05 -4.55 -3.95
C LYS A 160 -39.39 -3.32 -4.56
N VAL A 161 -38.99 -2.38 -3.72
CA VAL A 161 -38.18 -1.23 -4.10
C VAL A 161 -36.83 -1.34 -3.42
N GLY A 162 -35.75 -1.23 -4.18
CA GLY A 162 -34.39 -1.31 -3.68
C GLY A 162 -33.61 -0.02 -3.92
N LEU A 163 -32.88 0.44 -2.91
CA LEU A 163 -31.90 1.51 -3.03
C LEU A 163 -30.52 0.92 -2.75
N ARG A 164 -29.63 1.03 -3.73
CA ARG A 164 -28.24 0.59 -3.59
C ARG A 164 -27.33 1.77 -3.89
N MET A 165 -26.49 2.10 -2.92
CA MET A 165 -25.52 3.18 -3.03
C MET A 165 -24.14 2.64 -2.66
N ASN A 166 -23.15 3.03 -3.45
CA ASN A 166 -21.73 2.82 -3.18
C ASN A 166 -21.01 4.12 -3.48
N ALA A 167 -20.23 4.61 -2.52
CA ALA A 167 -19.41 5.79 -2.67
C ALA A 167 -17.98 5.47 -2.19
N GLN A 168 -17.00 5.92 -2.95
CA GLN A 168 -15.61 5.79 -2.60
C GLN A 168 -14.92 7.15 -2.73
N ILE A 169 -14.20 7.54 -1.68
CA ILE A 169 -13.43 8.79 -1.63
C ILE A 169 -11.99 8.41 -1.33
N GLY A 170 -11.11 8.68 -2.27
CA GLY A 170 -9.67 8.50 -2.13
C GLY A 170 -8.95 9.83 -1.95
N LYS A 171 -8.04 9.89 -0.99
CA LYS A 171 -7.09 10.98 -0.81
C LYS A 171 -5.68 10.41 -0.87
N LEU A 172 -4.90 10.86 -1.82
CA LEU A 172 -3.51 10.46 -1.98
C LEU A 172 -2.61 11.69 -1.81
N LYS A 173 -1.62 11.56 -0.96
CA LYS A 173 -0.44 12.41 -0.93
C LYS A 173 0.75 11.54 -1.31
N GLY A 174 1.69 12.10 -2.05
CA GLY A 174 2.86 11.37 -2.49
C GLY A 174 3.82 12.28 -3.23
N PRO A 175 4.95 11.73 -3.69
CA PRO A 175 5.88 12.47 -4.53
C PRO A 175 5.18 12.92 -5.82
N ASN A 176 5.38 14.18 -6.19
CA ASN A 176 4.96 14.75 -7.48
C ASN A 176 6.05 14.48 -8.54
#